data_4c500ab670efbeb0b8adf6434b71f23c
#
_entry.id   4c500ab670efbeb0b8adf6434b71f23c
#
_cell.length_a   1.000
_cell.length_b   1.000
_cell.length_c   1.000
_cell.angle_alpha   90.00
_cell.angle_beta   90.00
_cell.angle_gamma   90.00
#
_symmetry.space_group_name_H-M   'P 1'
#
loop_
_entity.id
_entity.type
_entity.pdbx_description
1 polymer ?
#
loop_
_entity_poly.entity_id
_entity_poly.type
_entity_poly.pdbx_seq_one_letter_code
_entity_poly.pdbx_strand_id
1 'polypeptide(L)'
;MKKIPAVLLDGSKELELIQQLITIYHPEYLWMPTHRKCEIGGKTLYEYGDFSLQQITYDHDFTTEEKILNPDLILCLTTSGSTGSPKLVRLSLKNLESNAESIAEYLQIDKNERPVTTLPMYYSFGVSVINSHLIKGATLLLTDKSVIQKEFWSFIKEQKATSIAGVPYTYEMLRRLRFFRMELPDLKTMTQAGGKLNATFVKEFVDFAKQSDKQFIVMYGQTEATARMSYLPWERALEKASSIGIAIPGGEFSLADASGNETVSYTHLRAHETLRHL
;
A
#
# COMPACT_ATOMS: atom_id res chain seq x y z
N MET A 1 -1.11 -5.81 26.37
CA MET A 1 -0.60 -4.59 25.70
C MET A 1 -1.80 -3.77 25.26
N LYS A 2 -1.86 -2.47 25.58
CA LYS A 2 -2.96 -1.59 25.17
C LYS A 2 -2.87 -1.41 23.64
N LYS A 3 -3.93 -1.70 22.90
CA LYS A 3 -4.00 -1.41 21.46
C LYS A 3 -4.19 0.10 21.28
N ILE A 4 -3.35 0.75 20.53
CA ILE A 4 -3.43 2.16 20.18
C ILE A 4 -3.68 2.24 18.68
N PRO A 5 -4.86 2.69 18.24
CA PRO A 5 -5.13 2.89 16.82
C PRO A 5 -4.20 3.97 16.24
N ALA A 6 -3.65 3.71 15.08
CA ALA A 6 -2.77 4.64 14.38
C ALA A 6 -3.44 5.21 13.13
N VAL A 7 -3.18 6.48 12.83
CA VAL A 7 -3.52 7.10 11.55
C VAL A 7 -2.20 7.37 10.81
N LEU A 8 -2.01 6.80 9.63
CA LEU A 8 -0.84 7.07 8.81
C LEU A 8 -1.17 8.14 7.78
N LEU A 9 -0.39 9.22 7.82
CA LEU A 9 -0.56 10.37 6.94
C LEU A 9 0.73 10.64 6.16
N ASP A 10 0.56 11.25 5.00
CA ASP A 10 1.67 11.85 4.27
C ASP A 10 2.17 13.09 5.02
N GLY A 11 3.37 13.02 5.56
CA GLY A 11 3.99 14.12 6.30
C GLY A 11 4.28 15.36 5.44
N SER A 12 4.21 15.25 4.11
CA SER A 12 4.37 16.38 3.18
C SER A 12 3.06 17.14 2.90
N LYS A 13 1.90 16.65 3.39
CA LYS A 13 0.61 17.28 3.19
C LYS A 13 0.59 18.71 3.75
N GLU A 14 -0.27 19.54 3.16
CA GLU A 14 -0.48 20.91 3.60
C GLU A 14 -0.94 20.94 5.06
N LEU A 15 -0.45 21.94 5.79
CA LEU A 15 -0.74 22.11 7.22
C LEU A 15 -2.24 22.17 7.50
N GLU A 16 -2.98 22.86 6.62
CA GLU A 16 -4.43 23.05 6.75
C GLU A 16 -5.19 21.71 6.79
N LEU A 17 -4.81 20.75 5.92
CA LEU A 17 -5.40 19.41 5.93
C LEU A 17 -5.05 18.64 7.21
N ILE A 18 -3.83 18.75 7.69
CA ILE A 18 -3.40 18.09 8.93
C ILE A 18 -4.17 18.68 10.12
N GLN A 19 -4.32 20.01 10.19
CA GLN A 19 -5.10 20.68 11.22
C GLN A 19 -6.58 20.29 11.19
N GLN A 20 -7.19 20.16 10.00
CA GLN A 20 -8.55 19.66 9.85
C GLN A 20 -8.68 18.22 10.40
N LEU A 21 -7.73 17.33 10.09
CA LEU A 21 -7.73 15.97 10.61
C LEU A 21 -7.56 15.94 12.14
N ILE A 22 -6.71 16.78 12.70
CA ILE A 22 -6.53 16.93 14.15
C ILE A 22 -7.85 17.40 14.79
N THR A 23 -8.51 18.39 14.19
CA THR A 23 -9.79 18.92 14.68
C THR A 23 -10.93 17.90 14.60
N ILE A 24 -10.95 17.03 13.60
CA ILE A 24 -12.02 16.02 13.42
C ILE A 24 -11.76 14.78 14.29
N TYR A 25 -10.52 14.31 14.35
CA TYR A 25 -10.20 13.00 14.94
C TYR A 25 -9.58 13.09 16.34
N HIS A 26 -9.22 14.28 16.81
CA HIS A 26 -8.69 14.58 18.15
C HIS A 26 -7.60 13.56 18.59
N PRO A 27 -6.49 13.39 17.81
CA PRO A 27 -5.43 12.47 18.19
C PRO A 27 -4.76 12.90 19.50
N GLU A 28 -4.57 11.98 20.41
CA GLU A 28 -3.85 12.23 21.67
C GLU A 28 -2.35 12.45 21.44
N TYR A 29 -1.79 11.79 20.44
CA TYR A 29 -0.38 11.86 20.11
C TYR A 29 -0.16 12.06 18.61
N LEU A 30 0.89 12.82 18.26
CA LEU A 30 1.38 12.99 16.89
C LEU A 30 2.86 12.63 16.81
N TRP A 31 3.22 11.70 15.95
CA TRP A 31 4.60 11.46 15.54
C TRP A 31 4.84 12.18 14.22
N MET A 32 5.71 13.19 14.21
CA MET A 32 5.82 14.12 13.08
C MET A 32 7.26 14.62 12.89
N PRO A 33 7.61 15.13 11.70
CA PRO A 33 8.89 15.79 11.51
C PRO A 33 9.10 16.95 12.47
N THR A 34 10.28 17.03 13.11
CA THR A 34 10.59 18.01 14.17
C THR A 34 10.46 19.46 13.70
N HIS A 35 10.78 19.74 12.44
CA HIS A 35 10.65 21.09 11.88
C HIS A 35 9.20 21.59 11.81
N ARG A 36 8.21 20.69 11.83
CA ARG A 36 6.78 21.05 11.79
C ARG A 36 6.12 21.22 13.17
N LYS A 37 6.82 20.91 14.26
CA LYS A 37 6.23 20.96 15.61
C LYS A 37 5.69 22.34 16.01
N CYS A 38 6.33 23.41 15.56
CA CYS A 38 5.87 24.78 15.86
C CYS A 38 4.59 25.16 15.11
N GLU A 39 4.24 24.45 14.03
CA GLU A 39 3.05 24.70 13.22
C GLU A 39 1.79 24.11 13.84
N ILE A 40 1.93 23.00 14.59
CA ILE A 40 0.80 22.23 15.11
C ILE A 40 0.64 22.43 16.61
N GLY A 41 1.73 22.73 17.33
CA GLY A 41 1.74 22.84 18.79
C GLY A 41 1.77 21.48 19.49
N GLY A 42 1.60 21.53 20.82
CA GLY A 42 1.65 20.36 21.69
C GLY A 42 2.88 20.31 22.57
N LYS A 43 2.89 19.35 23.51
CA LYS A 43 4.01 19.09 24.42
C LYS A 43 4.90 18.01 23.83
N THR A 44 6.16 18.32 23.55
CA THR A 44 7.14 17.32 23.11
C THR A 44 7.41 16.30 24.23
N LEU A 45 7.15 15.03 23.96
CA LEU A 45 7.43 13.93 24.88
C LEU A 45 8.74 13.20 24.55
N TYR A 46 9.07 13.08 23.26
CA TYR A 46 10.24 12.32 22.80
C TYR A 46 10.68 12.83 21.43
N GLU A 47 11.98 12.77 21.17
CA GLU A 47 12.57 13.09 19.86
C GLU A 47 13.54 11.98 19.45
N TYR A 48 13.52 11.63 18.17
CA TYR A 48 14.44 10.68 17.58
C TYR A 48 14.73 11.03 16.12
N GLY A 49 15.99 11.27 15.80
CA GLY A 49 16.41 11.78 14.50
C GLY A 49 15.69 13.10 14.19
N ASP A 50 15.11 13.18 13.00
CA ASP A 50 14.38 14.38 12.53
C ASP A 50 12.89 14.34 12.90
N PHE A 51 12.47 13.51 13.85
CA PHE A 51 11.09 13.33 14.25
C PHE A 51 10.87 13.56 15.75
N SER A 52 9.66 13.95 16.09
CA SER A 52 9.25 14.16 17.49
C SER A 52 7.85 13.61 17.77
N LEU A 53 7.67 13.11 18.98
CA LEU A 53 6.36 12.73 19.54
C LEU A 53 5.79 13.91 20.30
N GLN A 54 4.64 14.41 19.84
CA GLN A 54 3.91 15.49 20.48
C GLN A 54 2.66 14.95 21.16
N GLN A 55 2.40 15.37 22.40
CA GLN A 55 1.10 15.20 23.05
C GLN A 55 0.26 16.44 22.76
N ILE A 56 -0.94 16.25 22.20
CA ILE A 56 -1.86 17.34 21.88
C ILE A 56 -2.78 17.56 23.08
N THR A 57 -2.95 18.85 23.45
CA THR A 57 -3.85 19.26 24.51
C THR A 57 -5.04 19.98 23.87
N TYR A 58 -6.24 19.65 24.33
CA TYR A 58 -7.50 20.25 23.88
C TYR A 58 -8.10 21.06 24.99
N ASP A 59 -8.78 22.18 24.68
CA ASP A 59 -9.35 23.11 25.66
C ASP A 59 -10.55 22.54 26.40
N HIS A 60 -11.11 21.43 25.98
CA HIS A 60 -12.19 20.74 26.67
C HIS A 60 -11.87 19.25 26.86
N ASP A 61 -12.34 18.70 27.96
CA ASP A 61 -12.28 17.28 28.22
C ASP A 61 -13.40 16.56 27.43
N PHE A 62 -13.01 15.64 26.56
CA PHE A 62 -13.96 14.77 25.90
C PHE A 62 -14.68 13.86 26.88
N THR A 63 -15.98 13.68 26.67
CA THR A 63 -16.77 12.74 27.48
C THR A 63 -16.26 11.30 27.26
N THR A 64 -16.57 10.40 28.18
CA THR A 64 -16.18 8.99 28.05
C THR A 64 -16.76 8.37 26.78
N GLU A 65 -17.96 8.79 26.35
CA GLU A 65 -18.62 8.32 25.14
C GLU A 65 -17.91 8.77 23.87
N GLU A 66 -17.39 10.01 23.84
CA GLU A 66 -16.61 10.55 22.71
C GLU A 66 -15.25 9.87 22.54
N LYS A 67 -14.73 9.24 23.60
CA LYS A 67 -13.45 8.51 23.59
C LYS A 67 -13.56 7.02 23.24
N ILE A 68 -14.79 6.50 23.05
CA ILE A 68 -15.00 5.08 22.75
C ILE A 68 -14.66 4.81 21.28
N LEU A 69 -13.50 4.20 21.07
CA LEU A 69 -13.13 3.66 19.77
C LEU A 69 -13.53 2.18 19.69
N ASN A 70 -13.85 1.71 18.47
CA ASN A 70 -14.07 0.29 18.25
C ASN A 70 -12.81 -0.49 18.68
N PRO A 71 -12.92 -1.51 19.55
CA PRO A 71 -11.78 -2.25 20.09
C PRO A 71 -10.97 -3.01 19.03
N ASP A 72 -11.55 -3.26 17.86
CA ASP A 72 -10.85 -3.90 16.74
C ASP A 72 -10.10 -2.92 15.86
N LEU A 73 -10.36 -1.62 15.98
CA LEU A 73 -9.66 -0.60 15.19
C LEU A 73 -8.18 -0.58 15.54
N ILE A 74 -7.32 -0.70 14.52
CA ILE A 74 -5.87 -0.65 14.70
C ILE A 74 -5.18 0.35 13.77
N LEU A 75 -5.75 0.57 12.57
CA LEU A 75 -5.15 1.44 11.57
C LEU A 75 -6.22 2.24 10.82
N CYS A 76 -5.91 3.50 10.56
CA CYS A 76 -6.66 4.34 9.63
C CYS A 76 -5.74 4.84 8.52
N LEU A 77 -6.23 4.79 7.29
CA LEU A 77 -5.52 5.28 6.11
C LEU A 77 -6.37 6.30 5.37
N THR A 78 -5.73 7.29 4.77
CA THR A 78 -6.40 8.20 3.83
C THR A 78 -6.62 7.53 2.49
N THR A 79 -7.72 7.87 1.83
CA THR A 79 -7.92 7.55 0.42
C THR A 79 -7.47 8.71 -0.45
N SER A 80 -7.08 8.42 -1.68
CA SER A 80 -6.77 9.42 -2.71
C SER A 80 -8.01 10.16 -3.25
N GLY A 81 -9.11 10.13 -2.49
CA GLY A 81 -10.42 10.57 -2.93
C GLY A 81 -10.47 12.02 -3.40
N SER A 82 -11.08 12.20 -4.54
CA SER A 82 -11.29 13.44 -5.30
C SER A 82 -12.24 14.46 -4.63
N THR A 83 -12.72 14.23 -3.42
CA THR A 83 -13.85 14.99 -2.82
C THR A 83 -13.46 15.98 -1.73
N GLY A 84 -12.16 16.22 -1.51
CA GLY A 84 -11.72 17.24 -0.53
C GLY A 84 -12.08 16.99 0.94
N SER A 85 -12.85 15.95 1.26
CA SER A 85 -13.19 15.60 2.63
C SER A 85 -12.15 14.61 3.20
N PRO A 86 -11.58 14.87 4.37
CA PRO A 86 -10.58 14.02 5.01
C PRO A 86 -11.22 12.75 5.59
N LYS A 87 -11.63 11.83 4.73
CA LYS A 87 -12.17 10.54 5.15
C LYS A 87 -11.05 9.55 5.40
N LEU A 88 -11.17 8.80 6.50
CA LEU A 88 -10.25 7.72 6.86
C LEU A 88 -10.93 6.36 6.67
N VAL A 89 -10.23 5.45 6.01
CA VAL A 89 -10.60 4.04 5.97
C VAL A 89 -10.14 3.40 7.28
N ARG A 90 -11.07 2.74 7.97
CA ARG A 90 -10.84 2.08 9.25
C ARG A 90 -10.53 0.60 9.03
N LEU A 91 -9.41 0.14 9.54
CA LEU A 91 -8.94 -1.23 9.37
C LEU A 91 -8.74 -1.90 10.73
N SER A 92 -9.26 -3.12 10.85
CA SER A 92 -9.01 -3.97 12.02
C SER A 92 -7.71 -4.75 11.87
N LEU A 93 -7.20 -5.29 12.98
CA LEU A 93 -6.06 -6.21 12.96
C LEU A 93 -6.35 -7.41 12.05
N LYS A 94 -7.56 -7.97 12.16
CA LYS A 94 -7.99 -9.10 11.33
C LYS A 94 -7.94 -8.78 9.83
N ASN A 95 -8.34 -7.56 9.42
CA ASN A 95 -8.23 -7.14 8.02
C ASN A 95 -6.78 -7.14 7.55
N LEU A 96 -5.87 -6.57 8.36
CA LEU A 96 -4.45 -6.47 8.01
C LEU A 96 -3.80 -7.85 7.94
N GLU A 97 -4.02 -8.71 8.93
CA GLU A 97 -3.44 -10.05 8.99
C GLU A 97 -3.94 -10.96 7.87
N SER A 98 -5.27 -11.05 7.66
CA SER A 98 -5.84 -11.90 6.62
C SER A 98 -5.39 -11.49 5.22
N ASN A 99 -5.33 -10.19 4.94
CA ASN A 99 -4.83 -9.70 3.65
C ASN A 99 -3.32 -9.95 3.49
N ALA A 100 -2.53 -9.77 4.56
CA ALA A 100 -1.09 -10.04 4.54
C ALA A 100 -0.79 -11.52 4.30
N GLU A 101 -1.53 -12.43 4.94
CA GLU A 101 -1.40 -13.88 4.74
C GLU A 101 -1.77 -14.28 3.31
N SER A 102 -2.90 -13.79 2.79
CA SER A 102 -3.31 -14.04 1.39
C SER A 102 -2.25 -13.56 0.39
N ILE A 103 -1.67 -12.36 0.61
CA ILE A 103 -0.61 -11.84 -0.23
C ILE A 103 0.63 -12.73 -0.16
N ALA A 104 1.03 -13.12 1.04
CA ALA A 104 2.20 -13.96 1.23
C ALA A 104 2.03 -15.35 0.60
N GLU A 105 0.80 -15.87 0.55
CA GLU A 105 0.48 -17.14 -0.10
C GLU A 105 0.66 -17.06 -1.62
N TYR A 106 -0.04 -16.15 -2.32
CA TYR A 106 0.04 -16.13 -3.79
C TYR A 106 1.36 -15.56 -4.34
N LEU A 107 2.09 -14.77 -3.56
CA LEU A 107 3.44 -14.32 -3.91
C LEU A 107 4.53 -15.29 -3.42
N GLN A 108 4.18 -16.35 -2.70
CA GLN A 108 5.11 -17.32 -2.13
C GLN A 108 6.20 -16.67 -1.27
N ILE A 109 5.82 -15.66 -0.47
CA ILE A 109 6.73 -14.93 0.39
C ILE A 109 7.19 -15.83 1.55
N ASP A 110 8.49 -15.90 1.76
CA ASP A 110 9.11 -16.58 2.89
C ASP A 110 10.11 -15.66 3.65
N LYS A 111 10.74 -16.19 4.68
CA LYS A 111 11.71 -15.47 5.52
C LYS A 111 12.98 -15.02 4.79
N ASN A 112 13.27 -15.57 3.61
CA ASN A 112 14.45 -15.24 2.82
C ASN A 112 14.20 -14.05 1.88
N GLU A 113 12.95 -13.59 1.77
CA GLU A 113 12.60 -12.43 0.97
C GLU A 113 13.18 -11.13 1.57
N ARG A 114 13.57 -10.24 0.66
CA ARG A 114 14.17 -8.94 0.98
C ARG A 114 13.53 -7.85 0.11
N PRO A 115 12.26 -7.48 0.39
CA PRO A 115 11.57 -6.43 -0.38
C PRO A 115 12.19 -5.07 -0.10
N VAL A 116 12.31 -4.23 -1.14
CA VAL A 116 12.69 -2.84 -0.98
C VAL A 116 11.46 -1.94 -0.87
N THR A 117 11.48 -0.98 0.05
CA THR A 117 10.38 -0.02 0.24
C THR A 117 10.42 1.06 -0.84
N THR A 118 9.67 0.85 -1.91
CA THR A 118 9.50 1.82 -3.02
C THR A 118 8.23 2.65 -2.90
N LEU A 119 7.37 2.30 -1.93
CA LEU A 119 6.07 2.90 -1.71
C LEU A 119 5.96 3.42 -0.28
N PRO A 120 5.34 4.59 -0.07
CA PRO A 120 5.21 5.16 1.26
C PRO A 120 4.32 4.32 2.18
N MET A 121 4.62 4.34 3.49
CA MET A 121 3.88 3.60 4.51
C MET A 121 2.46 4.13 4.78
N TYR A 122 2.16 5.38 4.42
CA TYR A 122 0.80 5.92 4.51
C TYR A 122 -0.10 5.49 3.34
N TYR A 123 0.47 4.83 2.34
CA TYR A 123 -0.26 4.27 1.21
C TYR A 123 -0.57 2.79 1.46
N SER A 124 -1.82 2.38 1.30
CA SER A 124 -2.28 1.01 1.59
C SER A 124 -1.47 -0.07 0.86
N PHE A 125 -1.04 0.18 -0.38
CA PHE A 125 -0.16 -0.73 -1.10
C PHE A 125 1.21 -0.87 -0.42
N GLY A 126 1.81 0.23 0.04
CA GLY A 126 3.08 0.21 0.77
C GLY A 126 2.97 -0.58 2.09
N VAL A 127 1.92 -0.29 2.88
CA VAL A 127 1.61 -1.05 4.12
C VAL A 127 1.46 -2.54 3.83
N SER A 128 0.77 -2.91 2.74
CA SER A 128 0.54 -4.31 2.39
C SER A 128 1.82 -5.05 2.03
N VAL A 129 2.80 -4.39 1.40
CA VAL A 129 4.14 -4.95 1.16
C VAL A 129 4.85 -5.22 2.49
N ILE A 130 4.83 -4.25 3.40
CA ILE A 130 5.46 -4.37 4.72
C ILE A 130 4.84 -5.53 5.50
N ASN A 131 3.52 -5.54 5.65
CA ASN A 131 2.81 -6.53 6.47
C ASN A 131 2.97 -7.95 5.93
N SER A 132 2.82 -8.15 4.61
CA SER A 132 2.93 -9.47 3.99
C SER A 132 4.32 -10.10 4.13
N HIS A 133 5.36 -9.28 4.17
CA HIS A 133 6.73 -9.77 4.36
C HIS A 133 7.07 -9.95 5.85
N LEU A 134 6.67 -9.02 6.72
CA LEU A 134 6.92 -9.15 8.16
C LEU A 134 6.24 -10.36 8.78
N ILE A 135 5.01 -10.71 8.36
CA ILE A 135 4.29 -11.88 8.88
C ILE A 135 5.02 -13.20 8.57
N LYS A 136 5.86 -13.20 7.53
CA LYS A 136 6.72 -14.35 7.15
C LYS A 136 8.15 -14.25 7.69
N GLY A 137 8.47 -13.21 8.48
CA GLY A 137 9.81 -13.00 9.03
C GLY A 137 10.86 -12.56 8.00
N ALA A 138 10.44 -11.99 6.89
CA ALA A 138 11.31 -11.45 5.86
C ALA A 138 12.03 -10.16 6.32
N THR A 139 13.13 -9.81 5.66
CA THR A 139 13.93 -8.61 5.98
C THR A 139 13.53 -7.44 5.08
N LEU A 140 12.89 -6.41 5.65
CA LEU A 140 12.56 -5.20 4.90
C LEU A 140 13.80 -4.35 4.63
N LEU A 141 13.99 -3.96 3.38
CA LEU A 141 15.04 -3.03 2.95
C LEU A 141 14.46 -1.62 2.86
N LEU A 142 14.73 -0.81 3.90
CA LEU A 142 14.20 0.55 4.00
C LEU A 142 15.08 1.53 3.23
N THR A 143 14.50 2.33 2.36
CA THR A 143 15.18 3.39 1.63
C THR A 143 14.25 4.57 1.36
N ASP A 144 14.81 5.77 1.40
CA ASP A 144 14.19 7.02 0.97
C ASP A 144 14.52 7.37 -0.49
N LYS A 145 15.38 6.56 -1.12
CA LYS A 145 15.84 6.81 -2.49
C LYS A 145 14.79 6.39 -3.51
N SER A 146 14.61 7.22 -4.51
CA SER A 146 13.73 6.95 -5.64
C SER A 146 14.42 6.08 -6.69
N VAL A 147 13.64 5.32 -7.46
CA VAL A 147 14.14 4.48 -8.57
C VAL A 147 14.91 5.26 -9.65
N ILE A 148 14.79 6.58 -9.71
CA ILE A 148 15.55 7.42 -10.64
C ILE A 148 16.96 7.75 -10.14
N GLN A 149 17.26 7.51 -8.86
CA GLN A 149 18.54 7.81 -8.25
C GLN A 149 19.49 6.63 -8.36
N LYS A 150 20.75 6.89 -8.64
CA LYS A 150 21.79 5.85 -8.76
C LYS A 150 21.99 5.10 -7.44
N GLU A 151 21.87 5.79 -6.32
CA GLU A 151 22.01 5.28 -4.96
C GLU A 151 20.98 4.19 -4.66
N PHE A 152 19.76 4.30 -5.19
CA PHE A 152 18.74 3.25 -5.08
C PHE A 152 19.24 1.93 -5.70
N TRP A 153 19.82 1.98 -6.90
CA TRP A 153 20.31 0.79 -7.59
C TRP A 153 21.54 0.18 -6.93
N SER A 154 22.45 1.01 -6.40
CA SER A 154 23.57 0.53 -5.59
C SER A 154 23.06 -0.19 -4.34
N PHE A 155 22.13 0.43 -3.61
CA PHE A 155 21.55 -0.11 -2.40
C PHE A 155 20.87 -1.48 -2.61
N ILE A 156 20.01 -1.62 -3.64
CA ILE A 156 19.31 -2.89 -3.87
C ILE A 156 20.24 -4.02 -4.32
N LYS A 157 21.34 -3.70 -5.01
CA LYS A 157 22.38 -4.68 -5.36
C LYS A 157 23.16 -5.13 -4.13
N GLU A 158 23.67 -4.19 -3.34
CA GLU A 158 24.44 -4.46 -2.12
C GLU A 158 23.59 -5.23 -1.10
N GLN A 159 22.34 -4.85 -0.93
CA GLN A 159 21.40 -5.48 0.00
C GLN A 159 20.74 -6.75 -0.57
N LYS A 160 21.04 -7.13 -1.81
CA LYS A 160 20.46 -8.31 -2.47
C LYS A 160 18.93 -8.31 -2.42
N ALA A 161 18.30 -7.20 -2.85
CA ALA A 161 16.85 -7.09 -2.87
C ALA A 161 16.23 -8.16 -3.76
N THR A 162 15.20 -8.83 -3.26
CA THR A 162 14.51 -9.91 -3.96
C THR A 162 13.23 -9.46 -4.63
N SER A 163 12.63 -8.37 -4.17
CA SER A 163 11.39 -7.88 -4.76
C SER A 163 11.27 -6.36 -4.80
N ILE A 164 10.58 -5.87 -5.83
CA ILE A 164 10.23 -4.46 -6.05
C ILE A 164 8.73 -4.35 -6.28
N ALA A 165 8.06 -3.47 -5.55
CA ALA A 165 6.66 -3.11 -5.76
C ALA A 165 6.56 -1.73 -6.43
N GLY A 166 5.58 -1.52 -7.33
CA GLY A 166 5.44 -0.22 -7.98
C GLY A 166 4.04 0.06 -8.51
N VAL A 167 3.74 1.35 -8.62
CA VAL A 167 2.57 1.87 -9.35
C VAL A 167 2.90 1.99 -10.84
N PRO A 168 1.93 2.24 -11.75
CA PRO A 168 2.20 2.38 -13.18
C PRO A 168 3.37 3.31 -13.50
N TYR A 169 3.41 4.48 -12.87
CA TYR A 169 4.49 5.45 -13.06
C TYR A 169 5.88 4.87 -12.74
N THR A 170 5.99 4.03 -11.71
CA THR A 170 7.25 3.35 -11.37
C THR A 170 7.73 2.50 -12.55
N TYR A 171 6.85 1.71 -13.15
CA TYR A 171 7.20 0.85 -14.30
C TYR A 171 7.50 1.63 -15.58
N GLU A 172 6.83 2.76 -15.80
CA GLU A 172 7.20 3.69 -16.88
C GLU A 172 8.62 4.24 -16.68
N MET A 173 8.99 4.62 -15.44
CA MET A 173 10.35 5.08 -15.13
C MET A 173 11.37 3.95 -15.28
N LEU A 174 11.08 2.73 -14.80
CA LEU A 174 11.97 1.57 -14.97
C LEU A 174 12.28 1.33 -16.47
N ARG A 175 11.26 1.42 -17.32
CA ARG A 175 11.45 1.29 -18.77
C ARG A 175 12.35 2.38 -19.33
N ARG A 176 12.14 3.65 -18.94
CA ARG A 176 13.00 4.79 -19.36
C ARG A 176 14.45 4.63 -18.90
N LEU A 177 14.66 4.08 -17.72
CA LEU A 177 15.98 3.80 -17.15
C LEU A 177 16.67 2.56 -17.77
N ARG A 178 16.08 1.94 -18.79
CA ARG A 178 16.59 0.72 -19.44
C ARG A 178 16.73 -0.44 -18.44
N PHE A 179 15.78 -0.58 -17.51
CA PHE A 179 15.77 -1.61 -16.47
C PHE A 179 16.06 -3.02 -17.00
N PHE A 180 15.56 -3.38 -18.18
CA PHE A 180 15.78 -4.69 -18.82
C PHE A 180 17.25 -5.00 -19.16
N ARG A 181 18.16 -4.00 -19.03
CA ARG A 181 19.61 -4.17 -19.22
C ARG A 181 20.38 -4.19 -17.91
N MET A 182 19.69 -4.06 -16.77
CA MET A 182 20.33 -4.04 -15.47
C MET A 182 20.58 -5.46 -14.98
N GLU A 183 21.77 -5.70 -14.48
CA GLU A 183 22.11 -6.95 -13.78
C GLU A 183 21.62 -6.88 -12.34
N LEU A 184 20.56 -7.61 -12.04
CA LEU A 184 19.92 -7.73 -10.74
C LEU A 184 19.67 -9.22 -10.44
N PRO A 185 20.74 -9.97 -10.11
CA PRO A 185 20.66 -11.43 -9.99
C PRO A 185 19.77 -11.89 -8.83
N ASP A 186 19.71 -11.11 -7.74
CA ASP A 186 18.93 -11.47 -6.56
C ASP A 186 17.44 -11.10 -6.70
N LEU A 187 17.09 -10.22 -7.63
CA LEU A 187 15.70 -9.80 -7.86
C LEU A 187 14.90 -10.94 -8.49
N LYS A 188 13.84 -11.37 -7.83
CA LYS A 188 12.95 -12.47 -8.23
C LYS A 188 11.58 -11.96 -8.66
N THR A 189 10.99 -11.05 -7.89
CA THR A 189 9.58 -10.67 -8.04
C THR A 189 9.41 -9.16 -8.23
N MET A 190 8.62 -8.82 -9.22
CA MET A 190 8.16 -7.45 -9.48
C MET A 190 6.65 -7.42 -9.37
N THR A 191 6.09 -6.51 -8.59
CA THR A 191 4.65 -6.42 -8.37
C THR A 191 4.11 -5.04 -8.74
N GLN A 192 2.97 -4.99 -9.44
CA GLN A 192 2.34 -3.77 -9.90
C GLN A 192 0.90 -3.69 -9.40
N ALA A 193 0.52 -2.56 -8.81
CA ALA A 193 -0.84 -2.20 -8.43
C ALA A 193 -1.01 -0.67 -8.36
N GLY A 194 -2.17 -0.20 -7.84
CA GLY A 194 -2.42 1.21 -7.59
C GLY A 194 -2.75 2.04 -8.83
N GLY A 195 -3.11 1.37 -9.92
CA GLY A 195 -3.54 1.96 -11.18
C GLY A 195 -3.40 0.99 -12.34
N LYS A 196 -4.06 1.27 -13.44
CA LYS A 196 -4.01 0.43 -14.64
C LYS A 196 -2.71 0.68 -15.41
N LEU A 197 -1.84 -0.31 -15.47
CA LEU A 197 -0.68 -0.30 -16.36
C LEU A 197 -1.12 -0.64 -17.79
N ASN A 198 -0.54 0.04 -18.77
CA ASN A 198 -0.80 -0.24 -20.18
C ASN A 198 -0.47 -1.70 -20.52
N ALA A 199 -1.36 -2.37 -21.25
CA ALA A 199 -1.22 -3.78 -21.59
C ALA A 199 0.09 -4.10 -22.36
N THR A 200 0.59 -3.18 -23.17
CA THR A 200 1.87 -3.33 -23.84
C THR A 200 3.01 -3.40 -22.82
N PHE A 201 3.00 -2.53 -21.81
CA PHE A 201 4.01 -2.56 -20.75
C PHE A 201 3.91 -3.84 -19.91
N VAL A 202 2.68 -4.27 -19.57
CA VAL A 202 2.49 -5.56 -18.89
C VAL A 202 3.18 -6.67 -19.65
N LYS A 203 2.96 -6.77 -20.98
CA LYS A 203 3.58 -7.79 -21.83
C LYS A 203 5.10 -7.67 -21.84
N GLU A 204 5.66 -6.45 -22.02
CA GLU A 204 7.10 -6.21 -22.01
C GLU A 204 7.76 -6.69 -20.71
N PHE A 205 7.14 -6.37 -19.54
CA PHE A 205 7.67 -6.80 -18.24
C PHE A 205 7.51 -8.28 -17.97
N VAL A 206 6.42 -8.90 -18.45
CA VAL A 206 6.21 -10.36 -18.37
C VAL A 206 7.23 -11.10 -19.23
N ASP A 207 7.46 -10.64 -20.48
CA ASP A 207 8.45 -11.25 -21.38
C ASP A 207 9.86 -11.16 -20.79
N PHE A 208 10.23 -9.98 -20.26
CA PHE A 208 11.50 -9.80 -19.55
C PHE A 208 11.61 -10.74 -18.35
N ALA A 209 10.57 -10.82 -17.54
CA ALA A 209 10.56 -11.66 -16.33
C ALA A 209 10.77 -13.14 -16.70
N LYS A 210 10.05 -13.64 -17.73
CA LYS A 210 10.21 -15.02 -18.24
C LYS A 210 11.63 -15.31 -18.76
N GLN A 211 12.23 -14.36 -19.48
CA GLN A 211 13.60 -14.52 -20.02
C GLN A 211 14.68 -14.47 -18.93
N SER A 212 14.37 -13.87 -17.77
CA SER A 212 15.33 -13.61 -16.68
C SER A 212 15.09 -14.48 -15.45
N ASP A 213 14.23 -15.50 -15.53
CA ASP A 213 13.80 -16.35 -14.40
C ASP A 213 13.25 -15.53 -13.21
N LYS A 214 12.38 -14.59 -13.54
CA LYS A 214 11.72 -13.69 -12.58
C LYS A 214 10.21 -13.76 -12.77
N GLN A 215 9.48 -13.10 -11.87
CA GLN A 215 8.02 -12.97 -11.95
C GLN A 215 7.62 -11.49 -12.04
N PHE A 216 6.61 -11.21 -12.86
CA PHE A 216 5.94 -9.92 -12.90
C PHE A 216 4.44 -10.12 -12.67
N ILE A 217 3.94 -9.62 -11.56
CA ILE A 217 2.57 -9.87 -11.09
C ILE A 217 1.79 -8.57 -11.04
N VAL A 218 0.75 -8.48 -11.86
CA VAL A 218 -0.22 -7.38 -11.83
C VAL A 218 -1.28 -7.69 -10.80
N MET A 219 -1.62 -6.70 -9.98
CA MET A 219 -2.59 -6.84 -8.90
C MET A 219 -3.60 -5.68 -8.94
N TYR A 220 -4.75 -5.91 -8.35
CA TYR A 220 -5.77 -4.90 -8.15
C TYR A 220 -6.19 -4.85 -6.68
N GLY A 221 -6.57 -3.67 -6.24
CA GLY A 221 -7.09 -3.46 -4.90
C GLY A 221 -7.40 -2.01 -4.60
N GLN A 222 -7.95 -1.77 -3.43
CA GLN A 222 -8.29 -0.44 -2.93
C GLN A 222 -8.10 -0.40 -1.41
N THR A 223 -7.96 0.78 -0.86
CA THR A 223 -7.71 0.97 0.58
C THR A 223 -8.85 0.41 1.42
N GLU A 224 -10.10 0.56 0.97
CA GLU A 224 -11.32 0.09 1.62
C GLU A 224 -11.39 -1.45 1.74
N ALA A 225 -10.64 -2.15 0.88
CA ALA A 225 -10.53 -3.62 0.92
C ALA A 225 -9.15 -4.09 1.45
N THR A 226 -8.50 -3.30 2.28
CA THR A 226 -7.22 -3.61 2.94
C THR A 226 -6.08 -3.87 1.95
N ALA A 227 -6.08 -3.13 0.84
CA ALA A 227 -5.12 -3.04 -0.23
C ALA A 227 -5.27 -4.03 -1.38
N ARG A 228 -5.31 -5.32 -1.18
CA ARG A 228 -5.27 -6.30 -2.28
C ARG A 228 -6.55 -7.12 -2.37
N MET A 229 -7.13 -7.17 -3.56
CA MET A 229 -8.37 -7.89 -3.86
C MET A 229 -8.13 -8.99 -4.89
N SER A 230 -7.24 -8.76 -5.87
CA SER A 230 -6.94 -9.74 -6.89
C SER A 230 -5.50 -9.65 -7.39
N TYR A 231 -5.07 -10.70 -8.06
CA TYR A 231 -3.82 -10.77 -8.79
C TYR A 231 -4.02 -11.50 -10.11
N LEU A 232 -3.23 -11.12 -11.11
CA LEU A 232 -3.18 -11.80 -12.39
C LEU A 232 -2.10 -12.89 -12.32
N PRO A 233 -2.46 -14.19 -12.36
CA PRO A 233 -1.47 -15.26 -12.42
C PRO A 233 -0.48 -14.98 -13.55
N TRP A 234 0.80 -14.98 -13.23
CA TRP A 234 1.85 -14.50 -14.13
C TRP A 234 1.95 -15.36 -15.42
N GLU A 235 1.56 -16.63 -15.35
CA GLU A 235 1.49 -17.56 -16.47
C GLU A 235 0.46 -17.10 -17.52
N ARG A 236 -0.63 -16.45 -17.05
CA ARG A 236 -1.73 -15.97 -17.89
C ARG A 236 -1.55 -14.50 -18.31
N ALA A 237 -0.53 -13.80 -17.78
CA ALA A 237 -0.41 -12.36 -17.92
C ALA A 237 -0.19 -11.89 -19.37
N LEU A 238 0.45 -12.68 -20.23
CA LEU A 238 0.59 -12.35 -21.66
C LEU A 238 -0.76 -12.40 -22.38
N GLU A 239 -1.57 -13.39 -22.08
CA GLU A 239 -2.89 -13.59 -22.70
C GLU A 239 -3.91 -12.58 -22.16
N LYS A 240 -3.86 -12.28 -20.86
CA LYS A 240 -4.85 -11.50 -20.12
C LYS A 240 -4.31 -10.16 -19.59
N ALA A 241 -3.39 -9.52 -20.30
CA ALA A 241 -2.65 -8.33 -19.86
C ALA A 241 -3.51 -7.13 -19.39
N SER A 242 -4.80 -7.10 -19.72
CA SER A 242 -5.75 -6.06 -19.29
C SER A 242 -6.66 -6.49 -18.15
N SER A 243 -6.53 -7.74 -17.67
CA SER A 243 -7.38 -8.30 -16.61
C SER A 243 -6.86 -7.88 -15.23
N ILE A 244 -7.78 -7.76 -14.28
CA ILE A 244 -7.44 -7.66 -12.84
C ILE A 244 -7.08 -9.02 -12.23
N GLY A 245 -7.27 -10.12 -12.97
CA GLY A 245 -6.95 -11.47 -12.54
C GLY A 245 -8.06 -12.17 -11.77
N ILE A 246 -7.66 -12.95 -10.77
CA ILE A 246 -8.52 -13.74 -9.89
C ILE A 246 -8.47 -13.19 -8.47
N ALA A 247 -9.49 -13.47 -7.67
CA ALA A 247 -9.50 -13.09 -6.26
C ALA A 247 -8.28 -13.66 -5.52
N ILE A 248 -7.80 -12.93 -4.52
CA ILE A 248 -6.75 -13.43 -3.62
C ILE A 248 -7.26 -14.64 -2.82
N PRO A 249 -6.36 -15.50 -2.29
CA PRO A 249 -6.77 -16.60 -1.41
C PRO A 249 -7.69 -16.12 -0.29
N GLY A 250 -8.82 -16.82 -0.10
CA GLY A 250 -9.85 -16.46 0.86
C GLY A 250 -10.79 -15.33 0.42
N GLY A 251 -10.61 -14.77 -0.78
CA GLY A 251 -11.47 -13.76 -1.38
C GLY A 251 -12.38 -14.33 -2.46
N GLU A 252 -13.47 -13.62 -2.75
CA GLU A 252 -14.43 -13.97 -3.80
C GLU A 252 -14.90 -12.70 -4.53
N PHE A 253 -15.17 -12.82 -5.82
CA PHE A 253 -15.84 -11.80 -6.62
C PHE A 253 -17.20 -12.33 -7.06
N SER A 254 -18.22 -11.55 -6.83
CA SER A 254 -19.53 -11.77 -7.43
C SER A 254 -19.96 -10.57 -8.26
N LEU A 255 -20.88 -10.81 -9.19
CA LEU A 255 -21.51 -9.78 -9.99
C LEU A 255 -22.93 -9.61 -9.48
N ALA A 256 -23.33 -8.37 -9.22
CA ALA A 256 -24.70 -8.07 -8.83
C ALA A 256 -25.33 -7.08 -9.82
N ASP A 257 -26.63 -7.21 -10.07
CA ASP A 257 -27.42 -6.21 -10.79
C ASP A 257 -27.66 -4.96 -9.92
N ALA A 258 -28.33 -3.95 -10.49
CA ALA A 258 -28.65 -2.72 -9.78
C ALA A 258 -29.57 -2.93 -8.54
N SER A 259 -30.24 -4.07 -8.45
CA SER A 259 -31.10 -4.47 -7.33
C SER A 259 -30.37 -5.31 -6.29
N GLY A 260 -29.07 -5.60 -6.51
CA GLY A 260 -28.25 -6.38 -5.61
C GLY A 260 -28.37 -7.90 -5.78
N ASN A 261 -29.10 -8.38 -6.78
CA ASN A 261 -29.18 -9.81 -7.05
C ASN A 261 -27.90 -10.28 -7.76
N GLU A 262 -27.39 -11.42 -7.32
CA GLU A 262 -26.25 -12.02 -8.00
C GLU A 262 -26.60 -12.36 -9.45
N THR A 263 -25.75 -11.96 -10.38
CA THR A 263 -25.92 -12.18 -11.80
C THR A 263 -24.70 -12.84 -12.43
N VAL A 264 -24.94 -13.67 -13.44
CA VAL A 264 -23.87 -14.24 -14.24
C VAL A 264 -23.80 -13.44 -15.55
N SER A 265 -22.80 -12.60 -15.68
CA SER A 265 -22.58 -11.84 -16.92
C SER A 265 -21.39 -12.40 -17.68
N TYR A 266 -21.59 -12.69 -18.95
CA TYR A 266 -20.51 -13.02 -19.89
C TYR A 266 -19.91 -11.77 -20.56
N THR A 267 -20.39 -10.57 -20.20
CA THR A 267 -19.86 -9.29 -20.69
C THR A 267 -18.60 -8.92 -19.94
N HIS A 268 -17.63 -8.35 -20.65
CA HIS A 268 -16.37 -7.88 -20.09
C HIS A 268 -16.63 -6.72 -19.13
N LEU A 269 -16.65 -7.01 -17.82
CA LEU A 269 -16.68 -5.97 -16.80
C LEU A 269 -15.35 -5.22 -16.80
N ARG A 270 -15.43 -3.90 -16.90
CA ARG A 270 -14.30 -3.02 -16.64
C ARG A 270 -14.25 -2.73 -15.14
N ALA A 271 -13.06 -2.73 -14.55
CA ALA A 271 -12.87 -2.46 -13.12
C ALA A 271 -13.52 -1.15 -12.63
N HIS A 272 -13.80 -0.21 -13.53
CA HIS A 272 -14.50 1.05 -13.23
C HIS A 272 -16.02 0.92 -13.05
N GLU A 273 -16.63 -0.17 -13.48
CA GLU A 273 -18.08 -0.36 -13.39
C GLU A 273 -18.50 -0.97 -12.05
N THR A 274 -17.60 -1.66 -11.36
CA THR A 274 -17.83 -2.23 -10.02
C THR A 274 -17.75 -1.19 -8.90
N LEU A 275 -17.11 -0.03 -9.12
CA LEU A 275 -16.93 1.03 -8.13
C LEU A 275 -18.13 1.98 -7.99
N ARG A 276 -19.16 1.89 -8.83
CA ARG A 276 -20.35 2.76 -8.76
C ARG A 276 -21.48 2.24 -7.88
N HIS A 277 -21.39 1.02 -7.37
CA HIS A 277 -22.50 0.36 -6.67
C HIS A 277 -22.12 -0.29 -5.33
N LEU A 278 -21.00 0.14 -4.70
CA LEU A 278 -20.68 -0.22 -3.31
C LEU A 278 -20.79 1.01 -2.39
#